data_c0648d594553b05466a0a19429b5a41f
#
_entry.id   c0648d594553b05466a0a19429b5a41f
#
_cell.length_a   1.000
_cell.length_b   1.000
_cell.length_c   1.000
_cell.angle_alpha   90.00
_cell.angle_beta   90.00
_cell.angle_gamma   90.00
#
_symmetry.space_group_name_H-M   'P 1'
#
loop_
_entity.id
_entity.type
_entity.pdbx_description
1 polymer ?
#
loop_
_entity_poly.entity_id
_entity_poly.type
_entity_poly.pdbx_seq_one_letter_code
_entity_poly.pdbx_strand_id
1 'polypeptide(L)'
;GDKWIINGQKVWTSFAHFADRCFLVARTSKGEKKHHGITCFLLDMNQPGVEVRPIIQMDGEHDFNEVYLNDAVAYDSEIIGAVDDGWRVTIALLMHERTGIGAQVFSLEQQFNELVELAQNVTEDNVPIIEKADVRKRLLNLYIKSRGSLLNYYRNLTKQLKVGHPGVEGSMDKLFVSENTKELFAEAISIQGHQGLLWKKDAIYGDSYWQKNYLYSFGQTIGGGTSEIQKNTIAERILGLPKDIGK
;
A
#
# COMPACT_ATOMS: atom_id res chain seq x y z
N GLY A 1 -30.56 -20.90 8.72
CA GLY A 1 -30.84 -19.57 9.27
C GLY A 1 -30.17 -18.54 8.40
N ASP A 2 -30.64 -17.35 8.50
CA ASP A 2 -30.20 -16.16 7.74
C ASP A 2 -29.12 -15.35 8.48
N LYS A 3 -28.56 -15.94 9.57
CA LYS A 3 -27.66 -15.25 10.51
C LYS A 3 -26.39 -16.05 10.74
N TRP A 4 -25.25 -15.34 10.67
CA TRP A 4 -23.90 -15.84 10.94
C TRP A 4 -23.34 -15.20 12.22
N ILE A 5 -22.78 -16.00 13.12
CA ILE A 5 -22.08 -15.53 14.31
C ILE A 5 -20.58 -15.65 14.06
N ILE A 6 -19.88 -14.53 14.19
CA ILE A 6 -18.49 -14.37 13.81
C ILE A 6 -17.63 -14.08 15.02
N ASN A 7 -16.64 -14.94 15.24
CA ASN A 7 -15.65 -14.79 16.30
C ASN A 7 -14.24 -14.79 15.72
N GLY A 8 -13.38 -13.88 16.16
CA GLY A 8 -12.00 -13.81 15.71
C GLY A 8 -11.40 -12.42 15.82
N GLN A 9 -10.27 -12.24 15.13
CA GLN A 9 -9.53 -10.99 15.14
C GLN A 9 -9.00 -10.70 13.75
N LYS A 10 -8.98 -9.40 13.40
CA LYS A 10 -8.25 -8.85 12.25
C LYS A 10 -7.23 -7.84 12.72
N VAL A 11 -6.16 -7.68 11.98
CA VAL A 11 -5.10 -6.71 12.24
C VAL A 11 -4.74 -5.98 10.94
N TRP A 12 -4.17 -4.80 11.07
CA TRP A 12 -3.84 -3.90 9.97
C TRP A 12 -5.06 -3.47 9.15
N THR A 13 -6.22 -3.37 9.81
CA THR A 13 -7.46 -2.94 9.16
C THR A 13 -7.44 -1.43 8.98
N SER A 14 -7.23 -1.02 7.72
CA SER A 14 -7.16 0.41 7.36
C SER A 14 -8.47 1.11 7.69
N PHE A 15 -8.36 2.23 8.41
CA PHE A 15 -9.46 3.15 8.68
C PHE A 15 -10.67 2.56 9.41
N ALA A 16 -10.52 1.42 10.08
CA ALA A 16 -11.62 0.76 10.79
C ALA A 16 -12.27 1.64 11.89
N HIS A 17 -11.52 2.61 12.44
CA HIS A 17 -12.00 3.50 13.49
C HIS A 17 -13.09 4.51 13.04
N PHE A 18 -13.30 4.67 11.74
CA PHE A 18 -14.38 5.50 11.19
C PHE A 18 -15.17 4.81 10.06
N ALA A 19 -14.89 3.55 9.80
CA ALA A 19 -15.59 2.79 8.77
C ALA A 19 -16.94 2.28 9.28
N ASP A 20 -18.01 2.49 8.52
CA ASP A 20 -19.34 1.94 8.81
C ASP A 20 -19.45 0.46 8.44
N ARG A 21 -18.67 0.01 7.45
CA ARG A 21 -18.71 -1.35 6.90
C ARG A 21 -17.32 -1.91 6.71
N CYS A 22 -17.16 -3.21 6.92
CA CYS A 22 -15.93 -3.94 6.67
C CYS A 22 -16.15 -5.05 5.64
N PHE A 23 -15.29 -5.09 4.62
CA PHE A 23 -15.17 -6.25 3.76
C PHE A 23 -14.46 -7.36 4.54
N LEU A 24 -15.25 -8.22 5.15
CA LEU A 24 -14.76 -9.27 6.03
C LEU A 24 -14.62 -10.59 5.28
N VAL A 25 -13.44 -11.18 5.34
CA VAL A 25 -13.17 -12.54 4.88
C VAL A 25 -13.18 -13.48 6.08
N ALA A 26 -14.11 -14.41 6.14
CA ALA A 26 -14.24 -15.36 7.26
C ALA A 26 -14.39 -16.80 6.76
N ARG A 27 -14.04 -17.75 7.63
CA ARG A 27 -14.19 -19.18 7.35
C ARG A 27 -15.56 -19.67 7.74
N THR A 28 -16.31 -20.18 6.79
CA THR A 28 -17.67 -20.69 6.95
C THR A 28 -17.74 -22.21 6.96
N SER A 29 -16.78 -22.89 6.32
CA SER A 29 -16.71 -24.35 6.34
C SER A 29 -15.27 -24.86 6.30
N LYS A 30 -15.08 -26.15 6.57
CA LYS A 30 -13.80 -26.84 6.38
C LYS A 30 -13.71 -27.36 4.96
N GLY A 31 -12.57 -27.18 4.32
CA GLY A 31 -12.27 -27.68 2.99
C GLY A 31 -10.88 -28.32 2.92
N GLU A 32 -10.62 -29.04 1.85
CA GLU A 32 -9.33 -29.75 1.63
C GLU A 32 -8.15 -28.79 1.46
N LYS A 33 -8.39 -27.62 0.89
CA LYS A 33 -7.34 -26.59 0.65
C LYS A 33 -7.54 -25.41 1.57
N LYS A 34 -6.46 -24.70 1.91
CA LYS A 34 -6.46 -23.54 2.82
C LYS A 34 -7.47 -22.44 2.44
N HIS A 35 -7.76 -22.28 1.17
CA HIS A 35 -8.65 -21.25 0.63
C HIS A 35 -10.09 -21.74 0.38
N HIS A 36 -10.41 -23.01 0.64
CA HIS A 36 -11.78 -23.52 0.58
C HIS A 36 -12.54 -23.13 1.85
N GLY A 37 -13.86 -23.03 1.76
CA GLY A 37 -14.72 -22.73 2.90
C GLY A 37 -14.55 -21.31 3.43
N ILE A 38 -14.27 -20.35 2.56
CA ILE A 38 -14.13 -18.92 2.89
C ILE A 38 -15.30 -18.17 2.24
N THR A 39 -15.93 -17.30 3.02
CA THR A 39 -17.02 -16.41 2.56
C THR A 39 -16.63 -14.96 2.83
N CYS A 40 -17.05 -14.05 1.95
CA CYS A 40 -16.91 -12.61 2.14
C CYS A 40 -18.23 -12.01 2.62
N PHE A 41 -18.15 -11.15 3.61
CA PHE A 41 -19.28 -10.43 4.18
C PHE A 41 -19.04 -8.92 4.13
N LEU A 42 -20.10 -8.15 3.96
CA LEU A 42 -20.11 -6.70 4.18
C LEU A 42 -20.59 -6.45 5.62
N LEU A 43 -19.68 -6.65 6.57
CA LEU A 43 -19.97 -6.58 8.00
C LEU A 43 -20.29 -5.15 8.45
N ASP A 44 -21.36 -4.98 9.23
CA ASP A 44 -21.63 -3.74 9.95
C ASP A 44 -20.61 -3.56 11.08
N MET A 45 -19.90 -2.42 11.08
CA MET A 45 -18.93 -2.11 12.12
C MET A 45 -19.56 -1.48 13.36
N ASN A 46 -20.78 -0.93 13.23
CA ASN A 46 -21.51 -0.24 14.28
C ASN A 46 -22.50 -1.19 15.01
N GLN A 47 -22.00 -2.32 15.51
CA GLN A 47 -22.82 -3.33 16.20
C GLN A 47 -22.15 -3.84 17.47
N PRO A 48 -22.92 -4.40 18.43
CA PRO A 48 -22.36 -5.15 19.54
C PRO A 48 -21.46 -6.29 19.03
N GLY A 49 -20.34 -6.53 19.75
CA GLY A 49 -19.41 -7.59 19.38
C GLY A 49 -18.31 -7.17 18.41
N VAL A 50 -18.32 -5.93 17.89
CA VAL A 50 -17.20 -5.35 17.12
C VAL A 50 -16.48 -4.34 18.00
N GLU A 51 -15.20 -4.58 18.25
CA GLU A 51 -14.32 -3.67 18.97
C GLU A 51 -13.13 -3.29 18.08
N VAL A 52 -12.89 -2.00 17.90
CA VAL A 52 -11.79 -1.45 17.10
C VAL A 52 -10.75 -0.83 18.03
N ARG A 53 -9.49 -1.25 17.90
CA ARG A 53 -8.36 -0.69 18.66
C ARG A 53 -7.33 -0.11 17.70
N PRO A 54 -6.94 1.17 17.86
CA PRO A 54 -5.96 1.79 16.99
C PRO A 54 -4.56 1.20 17.20
N ILE A 55 -3.79 1.09 16.12
CA ILE A 55 -2.36 0.76 16.13
C ILE A 55 -1.61 2.05 15.87
N ILE A 56 -0.85 2.51 16.87
CA ILE A 56 -0.02 3.72 16.72
C ILE A 56 1.20 3.38 15.86
N GLN A 57 1.33 4.08 14.76
CA GLN A 57 2.39 3.93 13.78
C GLN A 57 3.66 4.72 14.16
N MET A 58 4.76 4.52 13.44
CA MET A 58 6.03 5.21 13.69
C MET A 58 5.93 6.74 13.54
N ASP A 59 5.01 7.20 12.70
CA ASP A 59 4.73 8.63 12.48
C ASP A 59 3.79 9.24 13.53
N GLY A 60 3.28 8.41 14.46
CA GLY A 60 2.36 8.78 15.52
C GLY A 60 0.89 8.79 15.10
N GLU A 61 0.57 8.48 13.85
CA GLU A 61 -0.80 8.34 13.35
C GLU A 61 -1.36 6.94 13.66
N HIS A 62 -2.65 6.71 13.36
CA HIS A 62 -3.32 5.44 13.62
C HIS A 62 -4.28 5.03 12.50
N ASP A 63 -3.79 5.07 11.27
CA ASP A 63 -4.56 4.67 10.09
C ASP A 63 -4.96 3.18 10.11
N PHE A 64 -4.18 2.35 10.82
CA PHE A 64 -4.41 0.91 10.96
C PHE A 64 -4.94 0.55 12.33
N ASN A 65 -5.73 -0.52 12.37
CA ASN A 65 -6.41 -0.95 13.58
C ASN A 65 -6.38 -2.48 13.73
N GLU A 66 -6.47 -2.94 14.97
CA GLU A 66 -6.96 -4.27 15.31
C GLU A 66 -8.49 -4.22 15.39
N VAL A 67 -9.13 -5.26 14.90
CA VAL A 67 -10.60 -5.43 15.00
C VAL A 67 -10.88 -6.77 15.66
N TYR A 68 -11.53 -6.72 16.81
CA TYR A 68 -11.96 -7.90 17.56
C TYR A 68 -13.43 -8.15 17.27
N LEU A 69 -13.75 -9.41 16.99
CA LEU A 69 -15.09 -9.89 16.68
C LEU A 69 -15.48 -10.91 17.76
N ASN A 70 -16.43 -10.53 18.61
CA ASN A 70 -16.94 -11.34 19.72
C ASN A 70 -18.45 -11.48 19.54
N ASP A 71 -18.88 -12.59 18.95
CA ASP A 71 -20.26 -12.86 18.55
C ASP A 71 -20.85 -11.77 17.63
N ALA A 72 -20.00 -11.16 16.81
CA ALA A 72 -20.45 -10.22 15.78
C ALA A 72 -21.38 -10.94 14.78
N VAL A 73 -22.38 -10.20 14.28
CA VAL A 73 -23.46 -10.76 13.47
C VAL A 73 -23.33 -10.29 12.03
N ALA A 74 -23.43 -11.20 11.08
CA ALA A 74 -23.69 -10.90 9.68
C ALA A 74 -24.91 -11.71 9.19
N TYR A 75 -25.56 -11.22 8.15
CA TYR A 75 -26.74 -11.85 7.56
C TYR A 75 -26.43 -12.38 6.16
N ASP A 76 -27.26 -13.33 5.68
CA ASP A 76 -27.12 -13.87 4.32
C ASP A 76 -27.18 -12.78 3.25
N SER A 77 -27.96 -11.71 3.50
CA SER A 77 -28.05 -10.53 2.62
C SER A 77 -26.77 -9.70 2.54
N GLU A 78 -25.82 -9.90 3.48
CA GLU A 78 -24.54 -9.21 3.53
C GLU A 78 -23.40 -10.04 2.93
N ILE A 79 -23.69 -11.21 2.37
CA ILE A 79 -22.71 -12.04 1.68
C ILE A 79 -22.38 -11.42 0.31
N ILE A 80 -21.10 -11.23 0.05
CA ILE A 80 -20.59 -10.80 -1.24
C ILE A 80 -20.19 -12.05 -2.05
N GLY A 81 -20.91 -12.31 -3.13
CA GLY A 81 -20.77 -13.54 -3.91
C GLY A 81 -21.66 -14.67 -3.36
N ALA A 82 -21.08 -15.82 -3.07
CA ALA A 82 -21.77 -16.97 -2.50
C ALA A 82 -21.03 -17.52 -1.26
N VAL A 83 -21.73 -18.32 -0.47
CA VAL A 83 -21.12 -19.08 0.63
C VAL A 83 -19.99 -19.96 0.07
N ASP A 84 -18.84 -19.95 0.75
CA ASP A 84 -17.63 -20.70 0.38
C ASP A 84 -16.91 -20.23 -0.91
N ASP A 85 -17.38 -19.15 -1.57
CA ASP A 85 -16.78 -18.56 -2.77
C ASP A 85 -15.94 -17.30 -2.48
N GLY A 86 -15.72 -17.00 -1.21
CA GLY A 86 -15.04 -15.77 -0.78
C GLY A 86 -13.60 -15.64 -1.27
N TRP A 87 -12.91 -16.76 -1.54
CA TRP A 87 -11.56 -16.70 -2.08
C TRP A 87 -11.52 -16.08 -3.49
N ARG A 88 -12.46 -16.45 -4.36
CA ARG A 88 -12.59 -15.86 -5.69
C ARG A 88 -12.90 -14.36 -5.61
N VAL A 89 -13.81 -13.97 -4.72
CA VAL A 89 -14.16 -12.56 -4.48
C VAL A 89 -12.94 -11.78 -3.97
N THR A 90 -12.18 -12.35 -3.02
CA THR A 90 -10.94 -11.73 -2.49
C THR A 90 -9.88 -11.52 -3.58
N ILE A 91 -9.69 -12.50 -4.46
CA ILE A 91 -8.73 -12.36 -5.58
C ILE A 91 -9.17 -11.25 -6.54
N ALA A 92 -10.46 -11.14 -6.85
CA ALA A 92 -10.98 -10.07 -7.69
C ALA A 92 -10.72 -8.69 -7.05
N LEU A 93 -10.99 -8.53 -5.74
CA LEU A 93 -10.70 -7.31 -5.00
C LEU A 93 -9.21 -6.93 -5.08
N LEU A 94 -8.31 -7.88 -4.78
CA LEU A 94 -6.86 -7.64 -4.81
C LEU A 94 -6.33 -7.28 -6.20
N MET A 95 -6.96 -7.76 -7.27
CA MET A 95 -6.60 -7.37 -8.64
C MET A 95 -6.98 -5.90 -8.92
N HIS A 96 -8.14 -5.46 -8.45
CA HIS A 96 -8.58 -4.07 -8.59
C HIS A 96 -7.76 -3.12 -7.72
N GLU A 97 -7.44 -3.50 -6.49
CA GLU A 97 -6.59 -2.74 -5.58
C GLU A 97 -5.22 -2.40 -6.21
N ARG A 98 -4.57 -3.36 -6.86
CA ARG A 98 -3.28 -3.14 -7.53
C ARG A 98 -3.34 -2.06 -8.61
N THR A 99 -4.47 -1.93 -9.29
CA THR A 99 -4.67 -0.85 -10.28
C THR A 99 -4.71 0.52 -9.60
N GLY A 100 -5.38 0.62 -8.45
CA GLY A 100 -5.40 1.84 -7.63
C GLY A 100 -4.02 2.22 -7.09
N ILE A 101 -3.25 1.24 -6.62
CA ILE A 101 -1.87 1.46 -6.17
C ILE A 101 -0.99 1.96 -7.33
N GLY A 102 -1.15 1.42 -8.53
CA GLY A 102 -0.43 1.90 -9.72
C GLY A 102 -0.66 3.38 -10.01
N ALA A 103 -1.84 3.90 -9.71
CA ALA A 103 -2.15 5.33 -9.89
C ALA A 103 -1.35 6.27 -8.96
N GLN A 104 -0.76 5.76 -7.88
CA GLN A 104 0.13 6.55 -7.00
C GLN A 104 1.39 7.06 -7.74
N VAL A 105 1.65 6.58 -8.94
CA VAL A 105 2.72 7.10 -9.80
C VAL A 105 2.58 8.61 -10.07
N PHE A 106 1.36 9.15 -10.10
CA PHE A 106 1.13 10.60 -10.26
C PHE A 106 1.56 11.38 -9.02
N SER A 107 1.33 10.83 -7.83
CA SER A 107 1.84 11.42 -6.58
C SER A 107 3.36 11.36 -6.52
N LEU A 108 3.97 10.28 -7.00
CA LEU A 108 5.42 10.14 -7.06
C LEU A 108 6.07 11.20 -7.96
N GLU A 109 5.45 11.55 -9.10
CA GLU A 109 5.94 12.62 -9.98
C GLU A 109 5.86 14.00 -9.30
N GLN A 110 4.74 14.28 -8.62
CA GLN A 110 4.58 15.51 -7.84
C GLN A 110 5.62 15.59 -6.71
N GLN A 111 5.76 14.55 -5.92
CA GLN A 111 6.72 14.46 -4.82
C GLN A 111 8.17 14.63 -5.29
N PHE A 112 8.48 14.14 -6.50
CA PHE A 112 9.78 14.39 -7.10
C PHE A 112 10.03 15.88 -7.39
N ASN A 113 9.04 16.60 -7.90
CA ASN A 113 9.16 18.04 -8.14
C ASN A 113 9.34 18.80 -6.81
N GLU A 114 8.58 18.44 -5.78
CA GLU A 114 8.73 18.98 -4.41
C GLU A 114 10.14 18.70 -3.84
N LEU A 115 10.71 17.52 -4.11
CA LEU A 115 12.07 17.18 -3.72
C LEU A 115 13.12 18.06 -4.42
N VAL A 116 12.92 18.38 -5.70
CA VAL A 116 13.79 19.31 -6.43
C VAL A 116 13.72 20.71 -5.83
N GLU A 117 12.53 21.19 -5.50
CA GLU A 117 12.34 22.48 -4.80
C GLU A 117 13.02 22.48 -3.43
N LEU A 118 12.90 21.40 -2.67
CA LEU A 118 13.63 21.24 -1.41
C LEU A 118 15.13 21.37 -1.62
N ALA A 119 15.69 20.69 -2.61
CA ALA A 119 17.12 20.71 -2.91
C ALA A 119 17.62 22.10 -3.40
N GLN A 120 16.76 22.93 -3.95
CA GLN A 120 17.05 24.32 -4.31
C GLN A 120 17.04 25.25 -3.09
N ASN A 121 16.22 24.95 -2.07
CA ASN A 121 16.03 25.78 -0.89
C ASN A 121 16.99 25.42 0.26
N VAL A 122 17.46 24.18 0.34
CA VAL A 122 18.46 23.77 1.33
C VAL A 122 19.83 24.22 0.87
N THR A 123 20.57 24.91 1.75
CA THR A 123 21.91 25.42 1.46
C THR A 123 22.96 24.80 2.38
N GLU A 124 24.16 24.62 1.84
CA GLU A 124 25.37 24.29 2.59
C GLU A 124 26.46 25.29 2.15
N ASP A 125 27.08 25.97 3.11
CA ASP A 125 28.04 27.06 2.86
C ASP A 125 27.46 28.18 1.94
N ASN A 126 26.17 28.50 2.10
CA ASN A 126 25.42 29.47 1.28
C ASN A 126 25.25 29.06 -0.20
N VAL A 127 25.50 27.80 -0.55
CA VAL A 127 25.27 27.27 -1.90
C VAL A 127 24.10 26.30 -1.84
N PRO A 128 23.10 26.41 -2.74
CA PRO A 128 22.02 25.43 -2.83
C PRO A 128 22.58 24.02 -3.02
N ILE A 129 22.05 23.05 -2.25
CA ILE A 129 22.60 21.69 -2.24
C ILE A 129 22.43 20.99 -3.61
N ILE A 130 21.47 21.43 -4.42
CA ILE A 130 21.25 20.95 -5.79
C ILE A 130 22.47 21.22 -6.71
N GLU A 131 23.33 22.18 -6.37
CA GLU A 131 24.54 22.47 -7.14
C GLU A 131 25.64 21.41 -6.95
N LYS A 132 25.54 20.58 -5.90
CA LYS A 132 26.48 19.48 -5.66
C LYS A 132 26.28 18.37 -6.68
N ALA A 133 27.36 17.92 -7.31
CA ALA A 133 27.32 16.93 -8.39
C ALA A 133 26.75 15.57 -7.95
N ASP A 134 27.02 15.14 -6.73
CA ASP A 134 26.50 13.90 -6.14
C ASP A 134 24.99 13.99 -5.88
N VAL A 135 24.48 15.12 -5.36
CA VAL A 135 23.05 15.37 -5.16
C VAL A 135 22.33 15.36 -6.53
N ARG A 136 22.85 16.07 -7.51
CA ARG A 136 22.29 16.10 -8.87
C ARG A 136 22.22 14.69 -9.48
N LYS A 137 23.25 13.87 -9.26
CA LYS A 137 23.27 12.48 -9.74
C LYS A 137 22.18 11.63 -9.08
N ARG A 138 21.97 11.77 -7.74
CA ARG A 138 20.91 11.05 -7.01
C ARG A 138 19.53 11.52 -7.47
N LEU A 139 19.29 12.82 -7.60
CA LEU A 139 18.04 13.36 -8.12
C LEU A 139 17.77 12.89 -9.56
N LEU A 140 18.78 12.86 -10.42
CA LEU A 140 18.64 12.36 -11.79
C LEU A 140 18.22 10.88 -11.80
N ASN A 141 18.80 10.06 -10.96
CA ASN A 141 18.42 8.65 -10.84
C ASN A 141 16.96 8.49 -10.39
N LEU A 142 16.51 9.28 -9.40
CA LEU A 142 15.12 9.31 -8.96
C LEU A 142 14.17 9.79 -10.07
N TYR A 143 14.57 10.80 -10.84
CA TYR A 143 13.81 11.25 -12.00
C TYR A 143 13.61 10.15 -13.03
N ILE A 144 14.68 9.44 -13.40
CA ILE A 144 14.62 8.32 -14.35
C ILE A 144 13.66 7.24 -13.86
N LYS A 145 13.74 6.89 -12.58
CA LYS A 145 12.86 5.89 -11.95
C LYS A 145 11.39 6.34 -11.92
N SER A 146 11.13 7.60 -11.54
CA SER A 146 9.79 8.17 -11.52
C SER A 146 9.16 8.20 -12.92
N ARG A 147 9.89 8.70 -13.91
CA ARG A 147 9.41 8.71 -15.31
C ARG A 147 9.23 7.32 -15.87
N GLY A 148 10.15 6.39 -15.56
CA GLY A 148 10.04 4.98 -15.95
C GLY A 148 8.78 4.33 -15.36
N SER A 149 8.47 4.61 -14.09
CA SER A 149 7.24 4.13 -13.44
C SER A 149 5.99 4.66 -14.12
N LEU A 150 5.94 5.97 -14.44
CA LEU A 150 4.81 6.60 -15.13
C LEU A 150 4.59 5.99 -16.53
N LEU A 151 5.64 5.83 -17.31
CA LEU A 151 5.54 5.25 -18.66
C LEU A 151 5.11 3.77 -18.60
N ASN A 152 5.59 3.01 -17.60
CA ASN A 152 5.17 1.63 -17.39
C ASN A 152 3.68 1.56 -17.00
N TYR A 153 3.22 2.44 -16.12
CA TYR A 153 1.81 2.53 -15.76
C TYR A 153 0.92 2.81 -16.97
N TYR A 154 1.28 3.78 -17.83
CA TYR A 154 0.52 4.05 -19.06
C TYR A 154 0.49 2.85 -20.01
N ARG A 155 1.60 2.13 -20.15
CA ARG A 155 1.65 0.88 -20.92
C ARG A 155 0.68 -0.16 -20.38
N ASN A 156 0.68 -0.36 -19.07
CA ASN A 156 -0.16 -1.34 -18.40
C ASN A 156 -1.64 -0.95 -18.47
N LEU A 157 -1.95 0.33 -18.25
CA LEU A 157 -3.31 0.87 -18.40
C LEU A 157 -3.83 0.69 -19.84
N THR A 158 -3.01 0.97 -20.85
CA THR A 158 -3.36 0.77 -22.26
C THR A 158 -3.66 -0.70 -22.54
N LYS A 159 -2.89 -1.64 -21.98
CA LYS A 159 -3.14 -3.08 -22.09
C LYS A 159 -4.47 -3.46 -21.44
N GLN A 160 -4.71 -2.98 -20.20
CA GLN A 160 -5.95 -3.23 -19.46
C GLN A 160 -7.19 -2.75 -20.23
N LEU A 161 -7.14 -1.55 -20.82
CA LEU A 161 -8.24 -1.00 -21.60
C LEU A 161 -8.55 -1.85 -22.85
N LYS A 162 -7.52 -2.46 -23.47
CA LYS A 162 -7.70 -3.36 -24.62
C LYS A 162 -8.25 -4.72 -24.24
N VAL A 163 -7.88 -5.24 -23.09
CA VAL A 163 -8.25 -6.61 -22.63
C VAL A 163 -9.52 -6.61 -21.77
N GLY A 164 -9.88 -5.48 -21.17
CA GLY A 164 -11.07 -5.30 -20.33
C GLY A 164 -10.89 -5.66 -18.86
N HIS A 165 -9.71 -6.11 -18.43
CA HIS A 165 -9.43 -6.42 -17.02
C HIS A 165 -7.96 -6.17 -16.66
N PRO A 166 -7.64 -5.91 -15.35
CA PRO A 166 -6.27 -5.77 -14.88
C PRO A 166 -5.46 -7.05 -15.13
N GLY A 167 -4.18 -6.85 -15.49
CA GLY A 167 -3.22 -7.92 -15.66
C GLY A 167 -2.27 -8.08 -14.45
N VAL A 168 -1.38 -9.06 -14.56
CA VAL A 168 -0.33 -9.31 -13.55
C VAL A 168 0.73 -8.20 -13.53
N GLU A 169 0.77 -7.36 -14.56
CA GLU A 169 1.68 -6.22 -14.69
C GLU A 169 1.50 -5.18 -13.57
N GLY A 170 0.33 -5.10 -12.94
CA GLY A 170 0.10 -4.28 -11.76
C GLY A 170 1.06 -4.58 -10.59
N SER A 171 1.64 -5.79 -10.57
CA SER A 171 2.71 -6.13 -9.61
C SER A 171 4.00 -5.34 -9.86
N MET A 172 4.32 -5.02 -11.11
CA MET A 172 5.46 -4.18 -11.47
C MET A 172 5.21 -2.73 -11.05
N ASP A 173 4.02 -2.19 -11.33
CA ASP A 173 3.65 -0.83 -10.96
C ASP A 173 3.73 -0.66 -9.43
N LYS A 174 3.13 -1.58 -8.67
CA LYS A 174 3.19 -1.57 -7.20
C LYS A 174 4.63 -1.61 -6.69
N LEU A 175 5.44 -2.51 -7.18
CA LEU A 175 6.84 -2.66 -6.75
C LEU A 175 7.63 -1.38 -7.02
N PHE A 176 7.57 -0.86 -8.24
CA PHE A 176 8.33 0.33 -8.62
C PHE A 176 7.88 1.58 -7.87
N VAL A 177 6.57 1.82 -7.77
CA VAL A 177 6.06 3.00 -7.08
C VAL A 177 6.45 2.97 -5.61
N SER A 178 6.20 1.86 -4.89
CA SER A 178 6.48 1.79 -3.45
C SER A 178 7.97 1.90 -3.11
N GLU A 179 8.85 1.21 -3.86
CA GLU A 179 10.30 1.30 -3.63
C GLU A 179 10.85 2.69 -4.01
N ASN A 180 10.39 3.28 -5.11
CA ASN A 180 10.83 4.61 -5.53
C ASN A 180 10.33 5.70 -4.58
N THR A 181 9.12 5.59 -4.04
CA THR A 181 8.60 6.52 -3.02
C THR A 181 9.46 6.46 -1.76
N LYS A 182 9.81 5.26 -1.28
CA LYS A 182 10.70 5.09 -0.12
C LYS A 182 12.08 5.71 -0.36
N GLU A 183 12.68 5.49 -1.53
CA GLU A 183 13.97 6.05 -1.90
C GLU A 183 13.91 7.59 -2.02
N LEU A 184 12.83 8.13 -2.58
CA LEU A 184 12.61 9.56 -2.71
C LEU A 184 12.55 10.27 -1.34
N PHE A 185 11.76 9.74 -0.41
CA PHE A 185 11.66 10.34 0.93
C PHE A 185 12.94 10.14 1.75
N ALA A 186 13.67 9.03 1.56
CA ALA A 186 15.00 8.86 2.15
C ALA A 186 15.98 9.92 1.64
N GLU A 187 15.95 10.24 0.33
CA GLU A 187 16.76 11.31 -0.25
C GLU A 187 16.36 12.68 0.32
N ALA A 188 15.08 12.95 0.51
CA ALA A 188 14.62 14.19 1.12
C ALA A 188 15.14 14.39 2.54
N ILE A 189 15.17 13.33 3.36
CA ILE A 189 15.79 13.39 4.69
C ILE A 189 17.30 13.61 4.58
N SER A 190 17.97 12.91 3.65
CA SER A 190 19.41 13.06 3.41
C SER A 190 19.81 14.49 3.01
N ILE A 191 19.03 15.12 2.13
CA ILE A 191 19.25 16.51 1.66
C ILE A 191 19.15 17.51 2.82
N GLN A 192 18.22 17.30 3.73
CA GLN A 192 18.03 18.16 4.90
C GLN A 192 19.16 18.02 5.96
N GLY A 193 19.99 16.98 5.87
CA GLY A 193 21.04 16.71 6.86
C GLY A 193 20.47 16.62 8.28
N HIS A 194 21.07 17.32 9.24
CA HIS A 194 20.59 17.32 10.64
C HIS A 194 19.18 17.87 10.80
N GLN A 195 18.73 18.75 9.91
CA GLN A 195 17.37 19.31 9.93
C GLN A 195 16.32 18.25 9.61
N GLY A 196 16.67 17.22 8.85
CA GLY A 196 15.81 16.07 8.56
C GLY A 196 15.44 15.22 9.79
N LEU A 197 16.13 15.41 10.92
CA LEU A 197 15.82 14.73 12.20
C LEU A 197 14.82 15.50 13.06
N LEU A 198 14.50 16.74 12.71
CA LEU A 198 13.55 17.57 13.45
C LEU A 198 12.12 17.16 13.13
N TRP A 199 11.25 17.25 14.15
CA TRP A 199 9.88 16.75 14.08
C TRP A 199 8.84 17.80 14.46
N LYS A 200 7.70 17.78 13.80
CA LYS A 200 6.55 18.68 14.04
C LYS A 200 6.99 20.15 13.96
N LYS A 201 6.62 20.94 14.96
CA LYS A 201 6.91 22.39 15.02
C LYS A 201 8.39 22.76 14.93
N ASP A 202 9.29 21.82 15.18
CA ASP A 202 10.73 22.05 15.12
C ASP A 202 11.29 21.74 13.71
N ALA A 203 10.49 21.14 12.81
CA ALA A 203 10.88 20.89 11.43
C ALA A 203 10.95 22.20 10.64
N ILE A 204 12.06 22.43 9.95
CA ILE A 204 12.32 23.66 9.19
C ILE A 204 11.68 23.62 7.80
N TYR A 205 11.66 22.43 7.20
CA TYR A 205 11.16 22.24 5.86
C TYR A 205 9.89 21.40 5.86
N GLY A 206 8.74 22.03 5.54
CA GLY A 206 7.49 21.32 5.29
C GLY A 206 6.77 20.73 6.50
N ASP A 207 6.93 21.31 7.70
CA ASP A 207 6.19 20.92 8.92
C ASP A 207 6.12 19.39 9.14
N SER A 208 7.29 18.73 9.07
CA SER A 208 7.46 17.27 9.15
C SER A 208 6.87 16.47 7.99
N TYR A 209 6.46 17.08 6.90
CA TYR A 209 5.97 16.37 5.72
C TYR A 209 6.94 15.29 5.23
N TRP A 210 8.22 15.64 5.10
CA TRP A 210 9.26 14.72 4.62
C TRP A 210 9.51 13.57 5.59
N GLN A 211 9.60 13.86 6.88
CA GLN A 211 9.83 12.88 7.94
C GLN A 211 8.66 11.91 8.07
N LYS A 212 7.43 12.44 8.09
CA LYS A 212 6.21 11.64 8.18
C LYS A 212 6.10 10.69 6.98
N ASN A 213 6.25 11.20 5.78
CA ASN A 213 6.17 10.38 4.58
C ASN A 213 7.32 9.38 4.47
N TYR A 214 8.52 9.72 4.95
CA TYR A 214 9.62 8.76 5.04
C TYR A 214 9.24 7.57 5.93
N LEU A 215 8.74 7.81 7.13
CA LEU A 215 8.31 6.74 8.05
C LEU A 215 7.16 5.92 7.46
N TYR A 216 6.16 6.58 6.87
CA TYR A 216 5.02 5.91 6.24
C TYR A 216 5.42 5.07 5.01
N SER A 217 6.45 5.47 4.26
CA SER A 217 6.87 4.81 3.01
C SER A 217 7.30 3.34 3.20
N PHE A 218 7.75 2.96 4.39
CA PHE A 218 8.06 1.56 4.70
C PHE A 218 6.81 0.69 4.65
N GLY A 219 5.67 1.18 5.17
CA GLY A 219 4.39 0.50 5.09
C GLY A 219 3.92 0.27 3.65
N GLN A 220 4.22 1.20 2.74
CA GLN A 220 3.87 1.06 1.33
C GLN A 220 4.60 -0.09 0.63
N THR A 221 5.79 -0.49 1.10
CA THR A 221 6.49 -1.67 0.55
C THR A 221 5.95 -3.00 1.09
N ILE A 222 5.06 -2.96 2.09
CA ILE A 222 4.44 -4.13 2.75
C ILE A 222 2.98 -4.29 2.32
N GLY A 223 2.16 -3.24 2.44
CA GLY A 223 0.74 -3.24 2.08
C GLY A 223 0.51 -3.56 0.61
N GLY A 224 -0.63 -4.16 0.27
CA GLY A 224 -0.94 -4.59 -1.10
C GLY A 224 -0.05 -5.72 -1.64
N GLY A 225 0.63 -6.45 -0.75
CA GLY A 225 1.63 -7.48 -1.03
C GLY A 225 3.06 -6.95 -0.96
N THR A 226 3.90 -7.61 -0.18
CA THR A 226 5.29 -7.17 0.04
C THR A 226 6.09 -7.12 -1.26
N SER A 227 7.19 -6.36 -1.26
CA SER A 227 8.10 -6.28 -2.41
C SER A 227 8.58 -7.66 -2.85
N GLU A 228 8.79 -8.61 -1.91
CA GLU A 228 9.18 -10.00 -2.20
C GLU A 228 8.05 -10.75 -2.91
N ILE A 229 6.80 -10.60 -2.46
CA ILE A 229 5.63 -11.21 -3.12
C ILE A 229 5.44 -10.65 -4.52
N GLN A 230 5.65 -9.33 -4.72
CA GLN A 230 5.59 -8.74 -6.06
C GLN A 230 6.69 -9.30 -6.96
N LYS A 231 7.93 -9.41 -6.47
CA LYS A 231 9.05 -10.02 -7.20
C LYS A 231 8.74 -11.47 -7.59
N ASN A 232 8.18 -12.28 -6.68
CA ASN A 232 7.78 -13.66 -6.99
C ASN A 232 6.69 -13.68 -8.08
N THR A 233 5.69 -12.81 -7.99
CA THR A 233 4.65 -12.72 -9.02
C THR A 233 5.22 -12.33 -10.39
N ILE A 234 6.16 -11.38 -10.43
CA ILE A 234 6.85 -10.95 -11.65
C ILE A 234 7.67 -12.13 -12.21
N ALA A 235 8.48 -12.79 -11.37
CA ALA A 235 9.31 -13.91 -11.76
C ALA A 235 8.49 -15.06 -12.36
N GLU A 236 7.45 -15.50 -11.64
CA GLU A 236 6.67 -16.67 -12.04
C GLU A 236 5.71 -16.38 -13.19
N ARG A 237 4.99 -15.24 -13.16
CA ARG A 237 3.88 -15.00 -14.07
C ARG A 237 4.20 -14.08 -15.24
N ILE A 238 5.22 -13.24 -15.14
CA ILE A 238 5.64 -12.35 -16.23
C ILE A 238 6.85 -12.91 -16.95
N LEU A 239 7.87 -13.38 -16.20
CA LEU A 239 9.10 -13.91 -16.77
C LEU A 239 9.07 -15.42 -17.02
N GLY A 240 8.05 -16.14 -16.52
CA GLY A 240 7.92 -17.60 -16.70
C GLY A 240 8.99 -18.41 -15.97
N LEU A 241 9.61 -17.84 -14.92
CA LEU A 241 10.60 -18.55 -14.12
C LEU A 241 9.94 -19.65 -13.27
N PRO A 242 10.68 -20.73 -12.93
CA PRO A 242 10.17 -21.79 -12.07
C PRO A 242 9.70 -21.23 -10.72
N LYS A 243 8.60 -21.79 -10.23
CA LYS A 243 8.12 -21.49 -8.88
C LYS A 243 9.10 -22.09 -7.88
N ASP A 244 9.49 -21.27 -6.88
CA ASP A 244 10.25 -21.80 -5.74
C ASP A 244 9.32 -22.72 -4.92
N ILE A 245 9.51 -24.01 -5.10
CA ILE A 245 8.87 -25.05 -4.29
C ILE A 245 9.75 -25.17 -3.05
N GLY A 246 9.50 -24.31 -2.07
CA GLY A 246 10.16 -24.41 -0.76
C GLY A 246 10.11 -25.87 -0.29
N LYS A 247 11.27 -26.41 0.02
CA LYS A 247 11.44 -27.75 0.57
C LYS A 247 10.84 -27.85 1.95
#